data_3c08c109c59cd8dc4b89f06513377dde
#
_entry.id   3c08c109c59cd8dc4b89f06513377dde
#
_cell.length_a   1.000
_cell.length_b   1.000
_cell.length_c   1.000
_cell.angle_alpha   90.00
_cell.angle_beta   90.00
_cell.angle_gamma   90.00
#
_symmetry.space_group_name_H-M   'P 1'
#
loop_
_entity.id
_entity.type
_entity.pdbx_description
1 polymer ?
#
loop_
_entity_poly.entity_id
_entity_poly.type
_entity_poly.pdbx_seq_one_letter_code
_entity_poly.pdbx_strand_id
1 'polypeptide(L)'
;NYTKSESLFNLYTFYSRPNNCSEIKLCEKIDPNCPTQKVNVNPIKNAYTALWQEYKETKSCLSLMNVIQRILEYYFLQICGYTGDDIRKRVLIDHRDEFSGKDDGTERYQLVSSMLAHVSATTSGIHDDLLFVDSDSDENIDQYRKIFKLIFSCMGQEQHFNMMLEEA
;
A
#
# COMPACT_ATOMS: atom_id res chain seq x y z
N ASN A 1 -25.22 16.44 19.76
CA ASN A 1 -25.57 16.99 18.44
C ASN A 1 -24.36 17.67 17.83
N TYR A 2 -23.52 16.90 17.13
CA TYR A 2 -22.53 17.46 16.24
C TYR A 2 -23.23 17.78 14.91
N THR A 3 -23.49 19.03 14.65
CA THR A 3 -23.89 19.51 13.34
C THR A 3 -22.71 19.27 12.40
N LYS A 4 -22.92 18.41 11.39
CA LYS A 4 -22.03 18.24 10.25
C LYS A 4 -21.77 19.63 9.67
N SER A 5 -20.56 20.13 9.78
CA SER A 5 -20.13 21.34 9.07
C SER A 5 -20.23 21.02 7.59
N GLU A 6 -21.22 21.59 6.92
CA GLU A 6 -21.27 21.58 5.46
C GLU A 6 -20.00 22.25 4.97
N SER A 7 -19.21 21.56 4.15
CA SER A 7 -17.99 22.11 3.59
C SER A 7 -18.37 23.31 2.69
N LEU A 8 -18.00 24.49 3.12
CA LEU A 8 -18.22 25.77 2.40
C LEU A 8 -17.48 25.88 1.07
N PHE A 9 -16.69 24.87 0.70
CA PHE A 9 -15.82 24.92 -0.48
C PHE A 9 -16.10 23.74 -1.43
N ASN A 10 -16.33 24.06 -2.69
CA ASN A 10 -16.39 23.09 -3.77
C ASN A 10 -15.03 22.98 -4.44
N LEU A 11 -14.56 21.77 -4.67
CA LEU A 11 -13.32 21.48 -5.35
C LEU A 11 -13.58 21.23 -6.84
N TYR A 12 -12.78 21.85 -7.69
CA TYR A 12 -12.88 21.77 -9.15
C TYR A 12 -11.56 21.32 -9.74
N THR A 13 -11.62 20.51 -10.78
CA THR A 13 -10.44 20.12 -11.57
C THR A 13 -10.46 20.86 -12.91
N PHE A 14 -9.33 21.39 -13.29
CA PHE A 14 -9.11 22.01 -14.60
C PHE A 14 -8.53 20.98 -15.57
N TYR A 15 -9.20 20.80 -16.70
CA TYR A 15 -8.70 19.98 -17.80
C TYR A 15 -8.34 20.88 -18.96
N SER A 16 -7.07 20.82 -19.41
CA SER A 16 -6.64 21.43 -20.67
C SER A 16 -6.67 20.38 -21.77
N ARG A 17 -7.38 20.69 -22.86
CA ARG A 17 -7.44 19.82 -24.04
C ARG A 17 -6.53 20.35 -25.15
N PRO A 18 -6.04 19.49 -26.09
CA PRO A 18 -5.15 19.89 -27.18
C PRO A 18 -5.69 21.02 -28.08
N ASN A 19 -7.01 21.28 -28.05
CA ASN A 19 -7.70 22.24 -28.88
C ASN A 19 -7.85 23.62 -28.23
N ASN A 20 -7.00 23.99 -27.28
CA ASN A 20 -7.08 25.25 -26.52
C ASN A 20 -8.41 25.49 -25.79
N CYS A 21 -9.19 24.43 -25.55
CA CYS A 21 -10.38 24.50 -24.72
C CYS A 21 -10.05 23.97 -23.31
N SER A 22 -10.26 24.82 -22.30
CA SER A 22 -10.17 24.43 -20.92
C SER A 22 -11.55 24.12 -20.38
N GLU A 23 -11.68 23.05 -19.62
CA GLU A 23 -12.93 22.64 -18.99
C GLU A 23 -12.74 22.58 -17.48
N ILE A 24 -13.70 23.14 -16.75
CA ILE A 24 -13.74 23.06 -15.28
C ILE A 24 -14.82 22.06 -14.89
N LYS A 25 -14.43 21.04 -14.16
CA LYS A 25 -15.36 20.04 -13.63
C LYS A 25 -15.35 20.00 -12.11
N LEU A 26 -16.53 19.91 -11.51
CA LEU A 26 -16.68 19.66 -10.10
C LEU A 26 -16.14 18.27 -9.77
N CYS A 27 -15.33 18.17 -8.71
CA CYS A 27 -14.76 16.91 -8.26
C CYS A 27 -15.79 16.14 -7.42
N GLU A 28 -16.55 15.26 -8.07
CA GLU A 28 -17.65 14.52 -7.45
C GLU A 28 -17.37 13.02 -7.47
N LYS A 29 -17.73 12.34 -6.37
CA LYS A 29 -17.86 10.89 -6.29
C LYS A 29 -19.24 10.51 -5.78
N ILE A 30 -19.70 9.32 -6.13
CA ILE A 30 -20.92 8.74 -5.56
C ILE A 30 -20.66 8.47 -4.07
N ASP A 31 -21.58 8.91 -3.20
CA ASP A 31 -21.51 8.63 -1.77
C ASP A 31 -21.65 7.11 -1.54
N PRO A 32 -20.66 6.43 -0.91
CA PRO A 32 -20.75 5.02 -0.62
C PRO A 32 -21.96 4.63 0.23
N ASN A 33 -22.44 5.56 1.08
CA ASN A 33 -23.58 5.34 1.96
C ASN A 33 -24.93 5.71 1.31
N CYS A 34 -24.89 6.47 0.21
CA CYS A 34 -26.08 6.89 -0.51
C CYS A 34 -25.80 6.95 -2.03
N PRO A 35 -25.98 5.83 -2.77
CA PRO A 35 -25.63 5.71 -4.20
C PRO A 35 -26.32 6.71 -5.13
N THR A 36 -27.37 7.38 -4.64
CA THR A 36 -28.12 8.41 -5.40
C THR A 36 -27.54 9.82 -5.22
N GLN A 37 -26.62 10.00 -4.27
CA GLN A 37 -26.02 11.30 -3.99
C GLN A 37 -24.56 11.34 -4.43
N LYS A 38 -24.17 12.50 -4.93
CA LYS A 38 -22.78 12.83 -5.23
C LYS A 38 -22.24 13.77 -4.18
N VAL A 39 -21.05 13.51 -3.71
CA VAL A 39 -20.33 14.34 -2.77
C VAL A 39 -19.11 14.94 -3.44
N ASN A 40 -18.83 16.21 -3.16
CA ASN A 40 -17.62 16.87 -3.62
C ASN A 40 -16.43 16.32 -2.84
N VAL A 41 -15.39 15.88 -3.54
CA VAL A 41 -14.21 15.24 -2.94
C VAL A 41 -12.94 15.94 -3.41
N ASN A 42 -11.94 15.97 -2.54
CA ASN A 42 -10.63 16.45 -2.90
C ASN A 42 -9.97 15.48 -3.91
N PRO A 43 -9.67 15.91 -5.15
CA PRO A 43 -9.00 15.06 -6.13
C PRO A 43 -7.50 14.87 -5.83
N ILE A 44 -6.94 15.72 -4.95
CA ILE A 44 -5.52 15.65 -4.60
C ILE A 44 -5.38 14.64 -3.47
N LYS A 45 -4.75 13.52 -3.77
CA LYS A 45 -4.33 12.53 -2.79
C LYS A 45 -2.83 12.65 -2.57
N ASN A 46 -2.39 12.42 -1.35
CA ASN A 46 -0.95 12.26 -1.12
C ASN A 46 -0.49 10.91 -1.73
N ALA A 47 0.80 10.84 -2.07
CA ALA A 47 1.37 9.66 -2.72
C ALA A 47 1.19 8.39 -1.87
N TYR A 48 1.26 8.51 -0.55
CA TYR A 48 1.13 7.39 0.37
C TYR A 48 -0.28 6.81 0.38
N THR A 49 -1.32 7.66 0.48
CA THR A 49 -2.72 7.21 0.37
C THR A 49 -3.01 6.58 -1.00
N ALA A 50 -2.41 7.11 -2.08
CA ALA A 50 -2.55 6.53 -3.41
C ALA A 50 -1.94 5.12 -3.50
N LEU A 51 -0.78 4.87 -2.86
CA LEU A 51 -0.18 3.53 -2.78
C LEU A 51 -1.09 2.54 -2.05
N TRP A 52 -1.71 2.93 -0.94
CA TRP A 52 -2.64 2.08 -0.22
C TRP A 52 -3.91 1.78 -1.01
N GLN A 53 -4.39 2.74 -1.79
CA GLN A 53 -5.51 2.48 -2.71
C GLN A 53 -5.11 1.47 -3.79
N GLU A 54 -3.93 1.63 -4.42
CA GLU A 54 -3.41 0.69 -5.40
C GLU A 54 -3.23 -0.71 -4.80
N TYR A 55 -2.74 -0.81 -3.55
CA TYR A 55 -2.66 -2.05 -2.81
C TYR A 55 -4.01 -2.77 -2.69
N LYS A 56 -5.09 -2.03 -2.43
CA LYS A 56 -6.45 -2.60 -2.30
C LYS A 56 -6.99 -3.09 -3.64
N GLU A 57 -6.73 -2.36 -4.72
CA GLU A 57 -7.31 -2.59 -6.04
C GLU A 57 -6.51 -3.61 -6.88
N THR A 58 -5.24 -3.80 -6.58
CA THR A 58 -4.33 -4.65 -7.36
C THR A 58 -4.69 -6.13 -7.25
N LYS A 59 -4.72 -6.80 -8.43
CA LYS A 59 -4.98 -8.23 -8.60
C LYS A 59 -3.81 -9.01 -9.22
N SER A 60 -2.73 -8.34 -9.56
CA SER A 60 -1.51 -8.95 -10.08
C SER A 60 -0.46 -9.09 -8.98
N CYS A 61 0.17 -10.26 -8.86
CA CYS A 61 1.22 -10.51 -7.87
C CYS A 61 2.40 -9.55 -8.04
N LEU A 62 2.83 -9.30 -9.28
CA LEU A 62 3.93 -8.40 -9.58
C LEU A 62 3.62 -6.96 -9.15
N SER A 63 2.43 -6.45 -9.51
CA SER A 63 2.00 -5.11 -9.12
C SER A 63 1.86 -5.00 -7.60
N LEU A 64 1.30 -6.02 -6.95
CA LEU A 64 1.14 -6.08 -5.50
C LEU A 64 2.49 -5.99 -4.77
N MET A 65 3.49 -6.76 -5.23
CA MET A 65 4.84 -6.73 -4.66
C MET A 65 5.49 -5.34 -4.79
N ASN A 66 5.38 -4.72 -5.95
CA ASN A 66 5.90 -3.37 -6.18
C ASN A 66 5.24 -2.33 -5.26
N VAL A 67 3.95 -2.42 -5.07
CA VAL A 67 3.21 -1.51 -4.18
C VAL A 67 3.57 -1.76 -2.72
N ILE A 68 3.63 -3.01 -2.28
CA ILE A 68 4.07 -3.39 -0.92
C ILE A 68 5.46 -2.83 -0.63
N GLN A 69 6.41 -3.03 -1.54
CA GLN A 69 7.77 -2.52 -1.39
C GLN A 69 7.78 -1.00 -1.21
N ARG A 70 7.08 -0.27 -2.06
CA ARG A 70 6.99 1.20 -1.98
C ARG A 70 6.34 1.68 -0.69
N ILE A 71 5.32 0.97 -0.17
CA ILE A 71 4.71 1.29 1.12
C ILE A 71 5.71 1.05 2.25
N LEU A 72 6.44 -0.07 2.25
CA LEU A 72 7.45 -0.38 3.27
C LEU A 72 8.58 0.67 3.27
N GLU A 73 9.11 1.02 2.10
CA GLU A 73 10.12 2.06 1.96
C GLU A 73 9.63 3.41 2.47
N TYR A 74 8.47 3.84 2.03
CA TYR A 74 7.93 5.14 2.41
C TYR A 74 7.66 5.20 3.91
N TYR A 75 6.97 4.21 4.45
CA TYR A 75 6.57 4.22 5.85
C TYR A 75 7.75 3.99 6.79
N PHE A 76 8.44 2.88 6.64
CA PHE A 76 9.48 2.51 7.60
C PHE A 76 10.77 3.31 7.42
N LEU A 77 11.23 3.54 6.18
CA LEU A 77 12.49 4.26 5.96
C LEU A 77 12.29 5.78 6.06
N GLN A 78 11.26 6.34 5.41
CA GLN A 78 11.11 7.79 5.33
C GLN A 78 10.36 8.38 6.53
N ILE A 79 9.25 7.75 6.98
CA ILE A 79 8.44 8.27 8.09
C ILE A 79 9.01 7.83 9.44
N CYS A 80 9.24 6.52 9.61
CA CYS A 80 9.71 5.99 10.91
C CYS A 80 11.21 6.11 11.11
N GLY A 81 11.99 6.34 10.05
CA GLY A 81 13.45 6.51 10.11
C GLY A 81 14.22 5.21 10.38
N TYR A 82 13.63 4.04 10.12
CA TYR A 82 14.35 2.78 10.21
C TYR A 82 15.30 2.62 9.01
N THR A 83 16.39 1.88 9.23
CA THR A 83 17.21 1.38 8.12
C THR A 83 16.61 0.07 7.60
N GLY A 84 16.96 -0.33 6.38
CA GLY A 84 16.56 -1.64 5.86
C GLY A 84 17.07 -2.80 6.71
N ASP A 85 18.26 -2.65 7.29
CA ASP A 85 18.85 -3.65 8.19
C ASP A 85 18.07 -3.77 9.52
N ASP A 86 17.54 -2.65 10.05
CA ASP A 86 16.69 -2.68 11.25
C ASP A 86 15.40 -3.46 10.99
N ILE A 87 14.78 -3.24 9.85
CA ILE A 87 13.54 -3.95 9.46
C ILE A 87 13.84 -5.44 9.28
N ARG A 88 14.90 -5.77 8.54
CA ARG A 88 15.30 -7.16 8.31
C ARG A 88 15.63 -7.88 9.61
N LYS A 89 16.38 -7.25 10.51
CA LYS A 89 16.70 -7.80 11.82
C LYS A 89 15.45 -8.10 12.60
N ARG A 90 14.56 -7.12 12.77
CA ARG A 90 13.31 -7.29 13.52
C ARG A 90 12.42 -8.39 12.93
N VAL A 91 12.19 -8.35 11.63
CA VAL A 91 11.25 -9.27 10.99
C VAL A 91 11.85 -10.67 10.83
N LEU A 92 13.07 -10.79 10.28
CA LEU A 92 13.66 -12.08 9.91
C LEU A 92 14.43 -12.77 11.03
N ILE A 93 14.91 -12.02 12.05
CA ILE A 93 15.69 -12.58 13.14
C ILE A 93 14.86 -12.65 14.41
N ASP A 94 14.34 -11.51 14.89
CA ASP A 94 13.67 -11.41 16.18
C ASP A 94 12.28 -12.11 16.17
N HIS A 95 11.59 -12.11 15.00
CA HIS A 95 10.27 -12.73 14.79
C HIS A 95 10.30 -13.94 13.84
N ARG A 96 11.44 -14.62 13.75
CA ARG A 96 11.62 -15.73 12.83
C ARG A 96 10.55 -16.83 12.96
N ASP A 97 10.14 -17.12 14.17
CA ASP A 97 9.19 -18.21 14.47
C ASP A 97 7.79 -17.91 13.90
N GLU A 98 7.42 -16.65 13.75
CA GLU A 98 6.13 -16.25 13.16
C GLU A 98 6.06 -16.55 11.66
N PHE A 99 7.21 -16.57 10.99
CA PHE A 99 7.34 -16.88 9.57
C PHE A 99 7.71 -18.34 9.30
N SER A 100 8.16 -19.09 10.33
CA SER A 100 8.63 -20.47 10.22
C SER A 100 7.58 -21.51 10.63
N GLY A 101 6.29 -21.27 10.36
CA GLY A 101 5.18 -22.17 10.71
C GLY A 101 5.37 -23.62 10.20
N LYS A 102 4.68 -24.58 10.84
CA LYS A 102 5.00 -26.03 10.74
C LYS A 102 4.82 -26.67 9.35
N ASP A 103 4.01 -26.11 8.47
CA ASP A 103 3.72 -26.73 7.16
C ASP A 103 4.26 -25.93 5.94
N ASP A 104 4.30 -24.58 6.01
CA ASP A 104 4.73 -23.72 4.90
C ASP A 104 5.86 -22.74 5.30
N GLY A 105 6.52 -22.97 6.41
CA GLY A 105 7.43 -22.01 7.03
C GLY A 105 8.64 -21.63 6.19
N THR A 106 9.15 -22.54 5.37
CA THR A 106 10.29 -22.26 4.50
C THR A 106 9.89 -21.31 3.37
N GLU A 107 8.73 -21.51 2.77
CA GLU A 107 8.23 -20.66 1.69
C GLU A 107 7.89 -19.25 2.20
N ARG A 108 7.20 -19.14 3.34
CA ARG A 108 6.91 -17.85 3.96
C ARG A 108 8.16 -17.06 4.30
N TYR A 109 9.15 -17.72 4.89
CA TYR A 109 10.41 -17.08 5.25
C TYR A 109 11.16 -16.59 4.01
N GLN A 110 11.20 -17.39 2.94
CA GLN A 110 11.80 -16.99 1.66
C GLN A 110 11.06 -15.81 1.05
N LEU A 111 9.73 -15.82 1.09
CA LEU A 111 8.90 -14.75 0.55
C LEU A 111 9.11 -13.43 1.30
N VAL A 112 9.11 -13.46 2.63
CA VAL A 112 9.43 -12.29 3.46
C VAL A 112 10.84 -11.80 3.20
N SER A 113 11.81 -12.70 3.11
CA SER A 113 13.18 -12.36 2.81
C SER A 113 13.31 -11.66 1.44
N SER A 114 12.59 -12.16 0.44
CA SER A 114 12.50 -11.53 -0.89
C SER A 114 11.83 -10.15 -0.82
N MET A 115 10.70 -10.02 -0.14
CA MET A 115 10.03 -8.72 0.05
C MET A 115 10.94 -7.67 0.70
N LEU A 116 11.75 -8.07 1.68
CA LEU A 116 12.62 -7.16 2.42
C LEU A 116 14.00 -6.98 1.77
N ALA A 117 14.40 -7.83 0.84
CA ALA A 117 15.69 -7.72 0.17
C ALA A 117 15.87 -6.39 -0.56
N HIS A 118 14.80 -5.86 -1.12
CA HIS A 118 14.81 -4.62 -1.90
C HIS A 118 14.56 -3.36 -1.07
N VAL A 119 13.98 -3.49 0.12
CA VAL A 119 13.72 -2.35 1.02
C VAL A 119 15.01 -1.71 1.55
N SER A 120 16.10 -2.44 1.59
CA SER A 120 17.41 -1.93 2.06
C SER A 120 18.36 -1.51 0.94
N ALA A 121 18.06 -1.82 -0.30
CA ALA A 121 18.94 -1.48 -1.41
C ALA A 121 18.81 0.00 -1.75
N THR A 122 19.76 0.81 -1.32
CA THR A 122 19.92 2.23 -1.68
C THR A 122 20.23 2.45 -3.17
N THR A 123 20.26 1.40 -3.95
CA THR A 123 20.50 1.44 -5.40
C THR A 123 19.20 1.27 -6.16
N SER A 124 18.77 2.36 -6.80
CA SER A 124 17.72 2.39 -7.81
C SER A 124 18.12 1.53 -9.02
N GLY A 125 17.96 0.24 -8.92
CA GLY A 125 18.17 -0.69 -10.02
C GLY A 125 17.06 -1.73 -10.03
N ILE A 126 16.53 -2.02 -11.20
CA ILE A 126 15.72 -3.20 -11.43
C ILE A 126 16.67 -4.38 -11.19
N HIS A 127 16.50 -5.07 -10.07
CA HIS A 127 17.27 -6.27 -9.79
C HIS A 127 16.54 -7.45 -10.44
N ASP A 128 17.23 -8.14 -11.35
CA ASP A 128 16.77 -9.35 -12.04
C ASP A 128 16.56 -10.57 -11.10
N ASP A 129 16.90 -10.42 -9.81
CA ASP A 129 16.88 -11.50 -8.83
C ASP A 129 15.53 -11.67 -8.10
N LEU A 130 14.48 -10.94 -8.51
CA LEU A 130 13.14 -11.16 -8.00
C LEU A 130 12.59 -12.49 -8.49
N LEU A 131 12.70 -13.51 -7.67
CA LEU A 131 12.02 -14.79 -7.88
C LEU A 131 10.52 -14.56 -7.68
N PHE A 132 9.82 -14.31 -8.77
CA PHE A 132 8.37 -14.32 -8.80
C PHE A 132 7.89 -15.75 -9.06
N VAL A 133 6.96 -16.20 -8.24
CA VAL A 133 6.08 -17.30 -8.64
C VAL A 133 5.10 -16.70 -9.64
N ASP A 134 5.33 -16.98 -10.93
CA ASP A 134 4.54 -16.46 -12.06
C ASP A 134 3.17 -17.16 -12.14
N SER A 135 2.40 -17.08 -11.08
CA SER A 135 1.00 -17.49 -11.09
C SER A 135 0.17 -16.45 -10.34
N ASP A 136 -0.56 -15.65 -11.10
CA ASP A 136 -1.60 -14.74 -10.60
C ASP A 136 -2.79 -15.56 -10.04
N SER A 137 -2.54 -16.51 -9.14
CA SER A 137 -3.60 -17.18 -8.42
C SER A 137 -4.05 -16.32 -7.24
N ASP A 138 -5.34 -16.28 -6.97
CA ASP A 138 -5.90 -15.56 -5.82
C ASP A 138 -5.26 -16.01 -4.50
N GLU A 139 -4.85 -17.28 -4.42
CA GLU A 139 -4.18 -17.86 -3.25
C GLU A 139 -2.81 -17.19 -2.98
N ASN A 140 -2.03 -16.94 -4.03
CA ASN A 140 -0.74 -16.26 -3.91
C ASN A 140 -0.91 -14.80 -3.49
N ILE A 141 -1.87 -14.09 -4.07
CA ILE A 141 -2.19 -12.71 -3.69
C ILE A 141 -2.53 -12.61 -2.21
N ASP A 142 -3.37 -13.53 -1.71
CA ASP A 142 -3.75 -13.57 -0.30
C ASP A 142 -2.57 -13.89 0.61
N GLN A 143 -1.66 -14.74 0.17
CA GLN A 143 -0.44 -15.04 0.92
C GLN A 143 0.47 -13.80 1.03
N TYR A 144 0.68 -13.06 -0.06
CA TYR A 144 1.44 -11.81 -0.03
C TYR A 144 0.81 -10.78 0.92
N ARG A 145 -0.51 -10.64 0.90
CA ARG A 145 -1.24 -9.72 1.78
C ARG A 145 -1.12 -10.11 3.25
N LYS A 146 -1.22 -11.40 3.58
CA LYS A 146 -1.04 -11.92 4.95
C LYS A 146 0.37 -11.63 5.47
N ILE A 147 1.38 -11.87 4.65
CA ILE A 147 2.77 -11.61 5.01
C ILE A 147 3.01 -10.12 5.20
N PHE A 148 2.50 -9.28 4.32
CA PHE A 148 2.62 -7.83 4.43
C PHE A 148 2.02 -7.30 5.74
N LYS A 149 0.82 -7.75 6.11
CA LYS A 149 0.22 -7.44 7.41
C LYS A 149 1.10 -7.89 8.57
N LEU A 150 1.66 -9.10 8.48
CA LEU A 150 2.52 -9.66 9.53
C LEU A 150 3.80 -8.84 9.72
N ILE A 151 4.40 -8.30 8.65
CA ILE A 151 5.55 -7.38 8.74
C ILE A 151 5.19 -6.15 9.60
N PHE A 152 4.03 -5.52 9.36
CA PHE A 152 3.58 -4.40 10.18
C PHE A 152 3.35 -4.80 11.63
N SER A 153 2.80 -5.97 11.87
CA SER A 153 2.59 -6.52 13.23
C SER A 153 3.92 -6.72 13.96
N CYS A 154 4.91 -7.35 13.34
CA CYS A 154 6.26 -7.53 13.89
C CYS A 154 6.97 -6.20 14.19
N MET A 155 6.69 -5.18 13.38
CA MET A 155 7.22 -3.83 13.60
C MET A 155 6.41 -3.03 14.65
N GLY A 156 5.34 -3.61 15.24
CA GLY A 156 4.47 -2.93 16.19
C GLY A 156 3.57 -1.85 15.59
N GLN A 157 3.28 -1.95 14.29
CA GLN A 157 2.56 -0.94 13.50
C GLN A 157 1.24 -1.46 12.91
N GLU A 158 0.64 -2.46 13.53
CA GLU A 158 -0.61 -3.05 13.04
C GLU A 158 -1.78 -2.04 13.04
N GLN A 159 -1.82 -1.13 14.01
CA GLN A 159 -2.85 -0.09 14.06
C GLN A 159 -2.78 0.84 12.84
N HIS A 160 -1.56 1.24 12.45
CA HIS A 160 -1.35 2.06 11.25
C HIS A 160 -1.81 1.31 10.00
N PHE A 161 -1.47 0.03 9.87
CA PHE A 161 -1.90 -0.81 8.76
C PHE A 161 -3.42 -0.83 8.62
N ASN A 162 -4.14 -1.08 9.73
CA ASN A 162 -5.59 -1.14 9.73
C ASN A 162 -6.21 0.23 9.39
N MET A 163 -5.70 1.31 9.96
CA MET A 163 -6.14 2.68 9.65
C MET A 163 -6.04 2.98 8.15
N MET A 164 -4.92 2.67 7.52
CA MET A 164 -4.71 2.92 6.10
C MET A 164 -5.62 2.07 5.20
N LEU A 165 -5.99 0.87 5.63
CA LEU A 165 -6.97 0.06 4.92
C LEU A 165 -8.39 0.64 4.99
N GLU A 166 -8.73 1.34 6.05
CA GLU A 166 -10.05 1.99 6.19
C GLU A 166 -10.13 3.30 5.41
N GLU A 167 -9.03 4.09 5.38
CA GLU A 167 -8.99 5.41 4.76
C GLU A 167 -8.81 5.36 3.22
N ALA A 168 -8.14 4.36 2.68
CA ALA A 168 -7.90 4.21 1.26
C ALA A 168 -9.05 3.47 0.57
#